data_b2607a439c1f795a16ace32c0298bbf1
#
_entry.id   b2607a439c1f795a16ace32c0298bbf1
#
_cell.length_a   1.000
_cell.length_b   1.000
_cell.length_c   1.000
_cell.angle_alpha   90.00
_cell.angle_beta   90.00
_cell.angle_gamma   90.00
#
_symmetry.space_group_name_H-M   'P 1'
#
loop_
_entity.id
_entity.type
_entity.pdbx_description
1 polymer ?
#
loop_
_entity_poly.entity_id
_entity_poly.type
_entity_poly.pdbx_seq_one_letter_code
_entity_poly.pdbx_strand_id
1 'polypeptide(L)'
;MSHIKQLLLIIATVLLTACGRTVTVTQIDIIPEPVFLVQKEGAYTLNHNIAVATSGLGQNSPTAKYIMNSLRHAHLRPSLVARSEESDIELIVNDTLNPELGEEGYLLEVRQTGIRLSANTETGLFYAFQSLVQMIPADVLEHTYSSITLPECTILDYPRFKWRGVHLDTRHQHFSVKFIKKYLDLMAYYKMNRFHWELPDTATMTLAGLSATADSTREEEENVEIYTEEEIAEVRDYAASLGITVEPETGTTIVWDDEMTQPLEALKGGWLVAARSSLQAGQNAARAGNKVVMCPDEYCRLDYYQADRRYQPQASDGLITLAKAYQFDPAPQGTNKYVEESIVGGQCNLWTEFIETPQQVEYMLLPRLLAISEVLWSPAQNKNWNHFRKKVELQKGRLESKGYSFCEGSFTPFFRASRVDDHTMNIAIETEMPSTYIFYTTDGSTPDRRSQIYLGPINLQSGTHIKILPVYKDRERDSVYEFVIK
;
A
#
# COMPACT_ATOMS: atom_id res chain seq x y z
N MET A 1 -31.53 35.58 -45.12
CA MET A 1 -31.99 35.44 -43.72
C MET A 1 -32.02 33.97 -43.23
N SER A 2 -32.06 32.96 -44.07
CA SER A 2 -32.10 31.54 -43.71
C SER A 2 -30.75 31.02 -43.16
N HIS A 3 -29.64 31.38 -43.79
CA HIS A 3 -28.31 30.88 -43.42
C HIS A 3 -27.76 31.45 -42.10
N ILE A 4 -28.17 32.66 -41.68
CA ILE A 4 -27.76 33.27 -40.40
C ILE A 4 -28.49 32.61 -39.23
N LYS A 5 -29.75 32.18 -39.42
CA LYS A 5 -30.47 31.43 -38.37
C LYS A 5 -29.94 30.00 -38.16
N GLN A 6 -29.46 29.34 -39.22
CA GLN A 6 -28.81 28.04 -39.09
C GLN A 6 -27.43 28.13 -38.46
N LEU A 7 -26.66 29.20 -38.73
CA LEU A 7 -25.35 29.40 -38.09
C LEU A 7 -25.48 29.74 -36.60
N LEU A 8 -26.50 30.51 -36.20
CA LEU A 8 -26.78 30.79 -34.78
C LEU A 8 -27.32 29.57 -34.04
N LEU A 9 -28.04 28.65 -34.69
CA LEU A 9 -28.50 27.41 -34.10
C LEU A 9 -27.33 26.41 -33.86
N ILE A 10 -26.36 26.37 -34.80
CA ILE A 10 -25.14 25.51 -34.64
C ILE A 10 -24.23 26.08 -33.57
N ILE A 11 -24.08 27.39 -33.42
CA ILE A 11 -23.30 28.00 -32.35
C ILE A 11 -23.98 27.81 -30.99
N ALA A 12 -25.32 27.85 -30.88
CA ALA A 12 -26.06 27.57 -29.69
C ALA A 12 -25.96 26.07 -29.26
N THR A 13 -25.88 25.15 -30.23
CA THR A 13 -25.75 23.70 -29.94
C THR A 13 -24.33 23.32 -29.53
N VAL A 14 -23.31 24.06 -30.02
CA VAL A 14 -21.90 23.86 -29.58
C VAL A 14 -21.62 24.46 -28.20
N LEU A 15 -22.41 25.45 -27.77
CA LEU A 15 -22.29 26.03 -26.41
C LEU A 15 -23.01 25.21 -25.30
N LEU A 16 -23.79 24.18 -25.64
CA LEU A 16 -24.52 23.34 -24.71
C LEU A 16 -23.84 22.01 -24.38
N THR A 17 -22.65 21.71 -24.95
CA THR A 17 -21.89 20.48 -24.62
C THR A 17 -20.70 20.70 -23.68
N ALA A 18 -20.56 21.89 -23.11
CA ALA A 18 -19.59 22.15 -22.03
C ALA A 18 -20.22 21.96 -20.64
N CYS A 19 -21.13 20.98 -20.47
CA CYS A 19 -21.52 20.50 -19.16
C CYS A 19 -20.38 19.63 -18.65
N GLY A 20 -19.47 20.22 -17.87
CA GLY A 20 -18.36 19.51 -17.29
C GLY A 20 -18.87 18.33 -16.45
N ARG A 21 -18.18 17.19 -16.56
CA ARG A 21 -18.54 15.96 -15.84
C ARG A 21 -18.30 16.16 -14.35
N THR A 22 -19.33 16.00 -13.53
CA THR A 22 -19.24 16.02 -12.04
C THR A 22 -19.10 14.59 -11.55
N VAL A 23 -18.16 14.36 -10.63
CA VAL A 23 -18.00 13.07 -9.92
C VAL A 23 -18.54 13.24 -8.51
N THR A 24 -19.39 12.30 -8.09
CA THR A 24 -19.91 12.26 -6.71
C THR A 24 -19.40 11.01 -6.01
N VAL A 25 -18.71 11.21 -4.91
CA VAL A 25 -18.26 10.14 -4.01
C VAL A 25 -19.38 9.83 -3.04
N THR A 26 -19.79 8.56 -2.98
CA THR A 26 -20.86 8.12 -2.09
C THR A 26 -20.35 7.33 -0.88
N GLN A 27 -19.16 6.75 -0.99
CA GLN A 27 -18.54 5.92 0.03
C GLN A 27 -17.05 6.29 0.16
N ILE A 28 -16.56 6.31 1.39
CA ILE A 28 -15.17 6.60 1.70
C ILE A 28 -14.46 5.27 1.97
N ASP A 29 -13.50 4.94 1.09
CA ASP A 29 -12.73 3.68 1.16
C ASP A 29 -11.23 4.02 1.15
N ILE A 30 -10.63 4.04 2.34
CA ILE A 30 -9.23 4.41 2.59
C ILE A 30 -8.45 3.19 3.09
N ILE A 31 -7.24 2.98 2.57
CA ILE A 31 -6.23 2.06 3.09
C ILE A 31 -4.99 2.87 3.49
N PRO A 32 -4.48 2.71 4.69
CA PRO A 32 -5.00 1.93 5.83
C PRO A 32 -6.30 2.50 6.41
N GLU A 33 -7.12 1.61 7.02
CA GLU A 33 -8.36 1.97 7.70
C GLU A 33 -8.09 2.98 8.81
N PRO A 34 -8.74 4.15 8.81
CA PRO A 34 -8.57 5.14 9.87
C PRO A 34 -9.01 4.63 11.25
N VAL A 35 -8.44 5.22 12.31
CA VAL A 35 -8.84 4.94 13.70
C VAL A 35 -10.33 5.20 13.90
N PHE A 36 -10.80 6.32 13.35
CA PHE A 36 -12.20 6.72 13.41
C PHE A 36 -12.60 7.44 12.13
N LEU A 37 -13.71 6.99 11.54
CA LEU A 37 -14.33 7.60 10.37
C LEU A 37 -15.84 7.65 10.56
N VAL A 38 -16.42 8.83 10.46
CA VAL A 38 -17.87 9.03 10.44
C VAL A 38 -18.25 9.85 9.22
N GLN A 39 -19.05 9.26 8.35
CA GLN A 39 -19.70 9.95 7.25
C GLN A 39 -21.03 10.50 7.73
N LYS A 40 -21.34 11.76 7.37
CA LYS A 40 -22.55 12.49 7.77
C LYS A 40 -23.43 12.75 6.56
N GLU A 41 -24.65 13.20 6.81
CA GLU A 41 -25.49 13.76 5.76
C GLU A 41 -24.93 15.12 5.32
N GLY A 42 -24.84 15.34 4.01
CA GLY A 42 -24.24 16.52 3.42
C GLY A 42 -23.03 16.19 2.55
N ALA A 43 -22.58 17.18 1.82
CA ALA A 43 -21.45 17.05 0.92
C ALA A 43 -20.80 18.42 0.65
N TYR A 44 -19.55 18.40 0.21
CA TYR A 44 -18.82 19.55 -0.29
C TYR A 44 -18.39 19.30 -1.74
N THR A 45 -18.54 20.31 -2.59
CA THR A 45 -18.15 20.22 -4.00
C THR A 45 -16.89 21.04 -4.26
N LEU A 46 -15.79 20.34 -4.49
CA LEU A 46 -14.54 20.92 -5.00
C LEU A 46 -14.69 21.24 -6.49
N ASN A 47 -14.50 22.49 -6.84
CA ASN A 47 -14.47 22.95 -8.22
C ASN A 47 -13.07 22.81 -8.81
N HIS A 48 -12.92 23.06 -10.11
CA HIS A 48 -11.63 23.01 -10.79
C HIS A 48 -10.59 24.01 -10.24
N ASN A 49 -11.02 25.22 -9.90
CA ASN A 49 -10.17 26.20 -9.21
C ASN A 49 -10.33 26.01 -7.70
N ILE A 50 -9.24 25.78 -7.01
CA ILE A 50 -9.22 25.48 -5.57
C ILE A 50 -8.45 26.56 -4.83
N ALA A 51 -9.08 27.18 -3.87
CA ALA A 51 -8.44 28.09 -2.92
C ALA A 51 -7.87 27.28 -1.73
N VAL A 52 -6.58 27.40 -1.45
CA VAL A 52 -5.90 26.71 -0.35
C VAL A 52 -5.39 27.75 0.64
N ALA A 53 -5.82 27.66 1.90
CA ALA A 53 -5.27 28.44 3.00
C ALA A 53 -4.30 27.57 3.83
N THR A 54 -3.28 28.22 4.42
CA THR A 54 -2.32 27.54 5.29
C THR A 54 -2.17 28.28 6.61
N SER A 55 -2.09 27.54 7.72
CA SER A 55 -1.80 28.05 9.06
C SER A 55 -0.72 27.19 9.73
N GLY A 56 0.23 27.83 10.41
CA GLY A 56 1.33 27.12 11.08
C GLY A 56 2.39 26.51 10.13
N LEU A 57 2.24 26.67 8.82
CA LEU A 57 3.18 26.17 7.80
C LEU A 57 4.16 27.28 7.38
N GLY A 58 5.44 26.91 7.27
CA GLY A 58 6.46 27.81 6.73
C GLY A 58 6.25 28.10 5.24
N GLN A 59 6.72 29.27 4.76
CA GLN A 59 6.62 29.65 3.34
C GLN A 59 7.26 28.64 2.37
N ASN A 60 8.23 27.87 2.84
CA ASN A 60 8.96 26.87 2.05
C ASN A 60 8.60 25.43 2.40
N SER A 61 7.50 25.19 3.14
CA SER A 61 7.07 23.87 3.56
C SER A 61 7.09 22.85 2.40
N PRO A 62 7.86 21.75 2.52
CA PRO A 62 7.83 20.66 1.55
C PRO A 62 6.44 20.06 1.39
N THR A 63 5.73 19.89 2.51
CA THR A 63 4.37 19.36 2.55
C THR A 63 3.38 20.22 1.79
N ALA A 64 3.41 21.56 2.00
CA ALA A 64 2.56 22.47 1.23
C ALA A 64 2.87 22.42 -0.27
N LYS A 65 4.15 22.39 -0.66
CA LYS A 65 4.57 22.23 -2.06
C LYS A 65 4.09 20.92 -2.66
N TYR A 66 4.24 19.81 -1.93
CA TYR A 66 3.77 18.50 -2.35
C TYR A 66 2.25 18.51 -2.60
N ILE A 67 1.46 19.03 -1.66
CA ILE A 67 0.00 19.12 -1.76
C ILE A 67 -0.41 19.94 -2.99
N MET A 68 0.16 21.14 -3.15
CA MET A 68 -0.14 22.00 -4.29
C MET A 68 0.21 21.34 -5.63
N ASN A 69 1.33 20.61 -5.71
CA ASN A 69 1.72 19.88 -6.92
C ASN A 69 0.80 18.69 -7.17
N SER A 70 0.43 17.93 -6.15
CA SER A 70 -0.48 16.79 -6.26
C SER A 70 -1.86 17.22 -6.77
N LEU A 71 -2.40 18.33 -6.29
CA LEU A 71 -3.65 18.91 -6.79
C LEU A 71 -3.53 19.31 -8.28
N ARG A 72 -2.38 19.86 -8.71
CA ARG A 72 -2.14 20.17 -10.13
C ARG A 72 -2.08 18.91 -11.01
N HIS A 73 -1.45 17.83 -10.51
CA HIS A 73 -1.42 16.57 -11.21
C HIS A 73 -2.80 15.91 -11.33
N ALA A 74 -3.71 16.18 -10.38
CA ALA A 74 -5.12 15.80 -10.47
C ALA A 74 -5.95 16.76 -11.35
N HIS A 75 -5.32 17.51 -12.26
CA HIS A 75 -5.95 18.47 -13.16
C HIS A 75 -6.72 19.61 -12.48
N LEU A 76 -6.46 19.87 -11.20
CA LEU A 76 -7.03 20.98 -10.45
C LEU A 76 -6.12 22.21 -10.54
N ARG A 77 -6.65 23.39 -10.27
CA ARG A 77 -5.92 24.67 -10.28
C ARG A 77 -5.85 25.27 -8.88
N PRO A 78 -4.94 24.78 -8.02
CA PRO A 78 -4.83 25.31 -6.68
C PRO A 78 -4.15 26.68 -6.68
N SER A 79 -4.66 27.59 -5.84
CA SER A 79 -4.08 28.90 -5.53
C SER A 79 -4.05 29.12 -4.02
N LEU A 80 -2.99 29.74 -3.53
CA LEU A 80 -2.89 30.12 -2.11
C LEU A 80 -3.72 31.37 -1.86
N VAL A 81 -4.48 31.34 -0.76
CA VAL A 81 -5.26 32.48 -0.26
C VAL A 81 -4.86 32.81 1.18
N ALA A 82 -5.00 34.08 1.56
CA ALA A 82 -4.56 34.55 2.86
C ALA A 82 -5.55 34.25 3.99
N ARG A 83 -6.84 34.06 3.67
CA ARG A 83 -7.92 33.89 4.64
C ARG A 83 -8.55 32.50 4.54
N SER A 84 -8.72 31.87 5.69
CA SER A 84 -9.37 30.56 5.82
C SER A 84 -10.83 30.58 5.32
N GLU A 85 -11.57 31.66 5.57
CA GLU A 85 -12.97 31.79 5.17
C GLU A 85 -13.20 31.84 3.64
N GLU A 86 -12.12 32.07 2.88
CA GLU A 86 -12.14 32.12 1.42
C GLU A 86 -11.60 30.81 0.79
N SER A 87 -11.23 29.81 1.62
CA SER A 87 -10.56 28.60 1.14
C SER A 87 -11.52 27.43 0.96
N ASP A 88 -11.25 26.63 -0.08
CA ASP A 88 -11.83 25.31 -0.28
C ASP A 88 -11.15 24.24 0.57
N ILE A 89 -9.83 24.40 0.77
CA ILE A 89 -9.00 23.52 1.59
C ILE A 89 -8.17 24.34 2.57
N GLU A 90 -8.28 24.02 3.84
CA GLU A 90 -7.51 24.62 4.93
C GLU A 90 -6.49 23.61 5.46
N LEU A 91 -5.20 23.97 5.44
CA LEU A 91 -4.08 23.17 5.93
C LEU A 91 -3.54 23.78 7.22
N ILE A 92 -3.64 23.06 8.34
CA ILE A 92 -3.31 23.59 9.67
C ILE A 92 -2.26 22.70 10.36
N VAL A 93 -1.12 23.28 10.70
CA VAL A 93 -0.25 22.74 11.76
C VAL A 93 -0.67 23.40 13.08
N ASN A 94 -1.04 22.61 14.08
CA ASN A 94 -1.61 23.07 15.32
C ASN A 94 -0.59 23.88 16.13
N ASP A 95 -0.95 25.09 16.57
CA ASP A 95 -0.13 25.88 17.50
C ASP A 95 -0.05 25.26 18.90
N THR A 96 -1.12 24.57 19.30
CA THR A 96 -1.18 23.79 20.54
C THR A 96 -1.30 22.32 20.20
N LEU A 97 -0.37 21.51 20.72
CA LEU A 97 -0.36 20.07 20.46
C LEU A 97 -1.64 19.39 20.95
N ASN A 98 -2.25 18.61 20.08
CA ASN A 98 -3.29 17.66 20.46
C ASN A 98 -2.62 16.32 20.84
N PRO A 99 -2.64 15.90 22.13
CA PRO A 99 -1.94 14.70 22.57
C PRO A 99 -2.41 13.40 21.87
N GLU A 100 -3.66 13.37 21.40
CA GLU A 100 -4.25 12.20 20.74
C GLU A 100 -3.62 11.96 19.35
N LEU A 101 -3.23 13.02 18.65
CA LEU A 101 -2.66 12.92 17.31
C LEU A 101 -1.19 12.48 17.29
N GLY A 102 -0.43 12.74 18.38
CA GLY A 102 1.01 12.50 18.36
C GLY A 102 1.72 13.28 17.24
N GLU A 103 2.75 12.67 16.66
CA GLU A 103 3.56 13.30 15.60
C GLU A 103 3.03 13.04 14.18
N GLU A 104 2.35 11.92 13.97
CA GLU A 104 1.92 11.46 12.64
C GLU A 104 0.40 11.46 12.46
N GLY A 105 -0.37 11.69 13.52
CA GLY A 105 -1.82 11.72 13.47
C GLY A 105 -2.37 13.03 12.94
N TYR A 106 -3.63 12.97 12.53
CA TYR A 106 -4.34 14.09 11.91
C TYR A 106 -5.85 14.04 12.16
N LEU A 107 -6.50 15.19 11.95
CA LEU A 107 -7.94 15.35 11.82
C LEU A 107 -8.25 15.88 10.41
N LEU A 108 -9.06 15.12 9.66
CA LEU A 108 -9.59 15.52 8.35
C LEU A 108 -11.09 15.69 8.48
N GLU A 109 -11.58 16.84 8.09
CA GLU A 109 -13.00 17.14 8.08
C GLU A 109 -13.43 17.66 6.71
N VAL A 110 -14.41 17.00 6.11
CA VAL A 110 -15.16 17.53 4.98
C VAL A 110 -16.44 18.12 5.55
N ARG A 111 -16.62 19.41 5.39
CA ARG A 111 -17.75 20.20 5.88
C ARG A 111 -18.50 20.81 4.69
N GLN A 112 -19.72 21.24 4.86
CA GLN A 112 -20.46 21.94 3.79
C GLN A 112 -19.78 23.24 3.35
N THR A 113 -18.88 23.80 4.15
CA THR A 113 -18.17 25.06 3.89
C THR A 113 -16.75 24.89 3.36
N GLY A 114 -16.21 23.66 3.26
CA GLY A 114 -14.84 23.39 2.83
C GLY A 114 -14.24 22.16 3.49
N ILE A 115 -12.98 21.91 3.21
CA ILE A 115 -12.21 20.77 3.72
C ILE A 115 -11.14 21.31 4.67
N ARG A 116 -11.03 20.73 5.86
CA ARG A 116 -10.02 21.09 6.84
C ARG A 116 -9.12 19.88 7.13
N LEU A 117 -7.82 20.07 6.97
CA LEU A 117 -6.78 19.14 7.37
C LEU A 117 -5.98 19.77 8.51
N SER A 118 -5.93 19.12 9.68
CA SER A 118 -5.17 19.62 10.82
C SER A 118 -4.34 18.51 11.48
N ALA A 119 -3.12 18.85 11.90
CA ALA A 119 -2.19 17.93 12.53
C ALA A 119 -1.22 18.69 13.44
N ASN A 120 -0.49 17.96 14.30
CA ASN A 120 0.54 18.57 15.15
C ASN A 120 1.84 18.86 14.39
N THR A 121 2.06 18.21 13.27
CA THR A 121 3.28 18.30 12.45
C THR A 121 2.96 18.34 10.96
N GLU A 122 3.93 18.73 10.15
CA GLU A 122 3.82 18.63 8.69
C GLU A 122 3.65 17.18 8.21
N THR A 123 4.25 16.19 8.89
CA THR A 123 4.10 14.78 8.57
C THR A 123 2.67 14.29 8.77
N GLY A 124 2.03 14.64 9.90
CA GLY A 124 0.62 14.33 10.13
C GLY A 124 -0.27 14.98 9.07
N LEU A 125 0.01 16.22 8.69
CA LEU A 125 -0.72 16.93 7.64
C LEU A 125 -0.53 16.27 6.26
N PHE A 126 0.68 15.77 5.97
CA PHE A 126 0.95 14.99 4.77
C PHE A 126 0.07 13.73 4.71
N TYR A 127 -0.06 12.98 5.82
CA TYR A 127 -0.91 11.79 5.88
C TYR A 127 -2.41 12.11 5.82
N ALA A 128 -2.83 13.26 6.36
CA ALA A 128 -4.19 13.75 6.16
C ALA A 128 -4.50 13.94 4.67
N PHE A 129 -3.55 14.53 3.94
CA PHE A 129 -3.69 14.72 2.50
C PHE A 129 -3.70 13.40 1.72
N GLN A 130 -2.86 12.42 2.09
CA GLN A 130 -2.92 11.09 1.45
C GLN A 130 -4.31 10.44 1.61
N SER A 131 -4.95 10.61 2.76
CA SER A 131 -6.31 10.14 2.98
C SER A 131 -7.34 10.90 2.13
N LEU A 132 -7.21 12.22 2.01
CA LEU A 132 -8.06 13.03 1.12
C LEU A 132 -7.92 12.59 -0.35
N VAL A 133 -6.69 12.34 -0.82
CA VAL A 133 -6.45 11.85 -2.19
C VAL A 133 -7.11 10.49 -2.43
N GLN A 134 -7.12 9.61 -1.44
CA GLN A 134 -7.81 8.32 -1.54
C GLN A 134 -9.33 8.44 -1.59
N MET A 135 -9.92 9.52 -1.11
CA MET A 135 -11.35 9.79 -1.28
C MET A 135 -11.71 10.20 -2.72
N ILE A 136 -10.77 10.76 -3.48
CA ILE A 136 -10.97 11.18 -4.87
C ILE A 136 -10.96 9.94 -5.77
N PRO A 137 -11.99 9.70 -6.62
CA PRO A 137 -12.02 8.53 -7.51
C PRO A 137 -10.85 8.46 -8.49
N ALA A 138 -10.42 7.22 -8.83
CA ALA A 138 -9.26 6.99 -9.69
C ALA A 138 -9.43 7.58 -11.11
N ASP A 139 -10.63 7.54 -11.65
CA ASP A 139 -10.95 8.06 -12.99
C ASP A 139 -10.81 9.59 -13.12
N VAL A 140 -10.77 10.30 -12.00
CA VAL A 140 -10.43 11.75 -11.98
C VAL A 140 -8.99 12.00 -12.44
N LEU A 141 -8.09 11.04 -12.24
CA LEU A 141 -6.71 11.15 -12.68
C LEU A 141 -6.56 11.00 -14.21
N GLU A 142 -7.52 10.34 -14.86
CA GLU A 142 -7.51 10.06 -16.30
C GLU A 142 -8.31 11.07 -17.12
N HIS A 143 -9.25 11.77 -16.48
CA HIS A 143 -10.20 12.65 -17.17
C HIS A 143 -10.29 14.00 -16.48
N THR A 144 -10.49 15.06 -17.23
CA THR A 144 -10.77 16.39 -16.68
C THR A 144 -12.23 16.46 -16.22
N TYR A 145 -12.43 16.70 -14.94
CA TYR A 145 -13.73 16.92 -14.32
C TYR A 145 -13.94 18.40 -14.00
N SER A 146 -15.17 18.87 -14.04
CA SER A 146 -15.50 20.23 -13.63
C SER A 146 -15.58 20.38 -12.11
N SER A 147 -15.98 19.33 -11.43
CA SER A 147 -16.11 19.30 -9.96
C SER A 147 -16.12 17.89 -9.39
N ILE A 148 -15.73 17.77 -8.11
CA ILE A 148 -15.72 16.55 -7.34
C ILE A 148 -16.54 16.79 -6.07
N THR A 149 -17.61 16.05 -5.88
CA THR A 149 -18.45 16.14 -4.68
C THR A 149 -18.05 15.06 -3.69
N LEU A 150 -17.56 15.47 -2.53
CA LEU A 150 -17.15 14.60 -1.42
C LEU A 150 -18.22 14.60 -0.33
N PRO A 151 -18.55 13.45 0.29
CA PRO A 151 -19.50 13.39 1.39
C PRO A 151 -18.94 14.12 2.62
N GLU A 152 -19.80 14.77 3.39
CA GLU A 152 -19.41 15.32 4.69
C GLU A 152 -18.94 14.20 5.61
N CYS A 153 -17.77 14.38 6.21
CA CYS A 153 -17.18 13.38 7.10
C CYS A 153 -16.21 13.98 8.12
N THR A 154 -15.92 13.19 9.14
CA THR A 154 -14.85 13.45 10.10
C THR A 154 -13.99 12.20 10.20
N ILE A 155 -12.69 12.35 10.01
CA ILE A 155 -11.67 11.29 10.14
C ILE A 155 -10.68 11.76 11.20
N LEU A 156 -10.57 11.00 12.29
CA LEU A 156 -9.48 11.11 13.26
C LEU A 156 -8.58 9.89 13.06
N ASP A 157 -7.29 10.12 12.88
CA ASP A 157 -6.41 9.03 12.50
C ASP A 157 -4.98 9.23 13.02
N TYR A 158 -4.33 8.13 13.43
CA TYR A 158 -2.95 8.08 13.88
C TYR A 158 -2.44 6.63 13.81
N PRO A 159 -1.11 6.41 13.65
CA PRO A 159 -0.57 5.08 13.49
C PRO A 159 -0.55 4.27 14.80
N ARG A 160 -0.81 2.96 14.68
CA ARG A 160 -0.62 1.98 15.75
C ARG A 160 0.87 1.80 16.09
N PHE A 161 1.73 1.75 15.06
CA PHE A 161 3.17 1.55 15.19
C PHE A 161 3.98 2.70 14.58
N LYS A 162 5.09 3.05 15.24
CA LYS A 162 6.01 4.10 14.79
C LYS A 162 6.89 3.65 13.62
N TRP A 163 7.21 2.36 13.53
CA TRP A 163 7.97 1.78 12.42
C TRP A 163 7.03 1.04 11.48
N ARG A 164 6.97 1.49 10.26
CA ARG A 164 6.17 0.89 9.18
C ARG A 164 7.07 0.76 7.97
N GLY A 165 7.85 -0.34 7.94
CA GLY A 165 8.97 -0.53 7.04
C GLY A 165 8.60 -1.25 5.74
N VAL A 166 9.32 -0.89 4.68
CA VAL A 166 9.39 -1.65 3.45
C VAL A 166 10.87 -1.80 3.08
N HIS A 167 11.30 -3.04 2.92
CA HIS A 167 12.67 -3.36 2.52
C HIS A 167 12.72 -3.63 1.02
N LEU A 168 13.79 -3.18 0.39
CA LEU A 168 14.15 -3.53 -0.98
C LEU A 168 15.64 -3.87 -1.04
N ASP A 169 15.93 -5.10 -1.42
CA ASP A 169 17.30 -5.54 -1.73
C ASP A 169 17.70 -5.05 -3.13
N THR A 170 18.82 -4.35 -3.21
CA THR A 170 19.41 -3.90 -4.47
C THR A 170 20.82 -4.41 -4.68
N ARG A 171 21.23 -5.45 -3.95
CA ARG A 171 22.54 -6.10 -4.09
C ARG A 171 22.63 -6.97 -5.34
N HIS A 172 21.51 -7.63 -5.71
CA HIS A 172 21.43 -8.52 -6.86
C HIS A 172 20.95 -7.81 -8.13
N GLN A 173 20.21 -6.71 -7.99
CA GLN A 173 19.63 -5.97 -9.10
C GLN A 173 19.63 -4.47 -8.84
N HIS A 174 20.29 -3.71 -9.72
CA HIS A 174 20.24 -2.24 -9.70
C HIS A 174 18.91 -1.73 -10.27
N PHE A 175 18.28 -0.81 -9.56
CA PHE A 175 17.09 -0.09 -10.02
C PHE A 175 17.38 1.41 -10.13
N SER A 176 16.92 2.05 -11.19
CA SER A 176 17.16 3.49 -11.37
C SER A 176 16.60 4.32 -10.21
N VAL A 177 17.25 5.45 -9.90
CA VAL A 177 16.78 6.43 -8.91
C VAL A 177 15.32 6.86 -9.18
N LYS A 178 14.94 6.97 -10.45
CA LYS A 178 13.56 7.24 -10.84
C LYS A 178 12.58 6.17 -10.34
N PHE A 179 12.96 4.89 -10.43
CA PHE A 179 12.13 3.81 -9.90
C PHE A 179 12.09 3.80 -8.38
N ILE A 180 13.22 4.01 -7.71
CA ILE A 180 13.27 4.12 -6.24
C ILE A 180 12.35 5.25 -5.76
N LYS A 181 12.32 6.40 -6.43
CA LYS A 181 11.37 7.47 -6.10
C LYS A 181 9.90 7.05 -6.30
N LYS A 182 9.59 6.33 -7.37
CA LYS A 182 8.24 5.76 -7.58
C LYS A 182 7.86 4.78 -6.47
N TYR A 183 8.83 3.99 -5.99
CA TYR A 183 8.65 3.08 -4.86
C TYR A 183 8.35 3.85 -3.56
N LEU A 184 9.09 4.94 -3.30
CA LEU A 184 8.85 5.85 -2.16
C LEU A 184 7.49 6.54 -2.25
N ASP A 185 7.03 6.94 -3.45
CA ASP A 185 5.69 7.48 -3.65
C ASP A 185 4.60 6.48 -3.26
N LEU A 186 4.79 5.19 -3.61
CA LEU A 186 3.87 4.12 -3.21
C LEU A 186 3.86 3.92 -1.69
N MET A 187 5.04 3.92 -1.06
CA MET A 187 5.17 3.85 0.39
C MET A 187 4.44 5.01 1.08
N ALA A 188 4.68 6.24 0.63
CA ALA A 188 4.06 7.44 1.17
C ALA A 188 2.54 7.42 1.03
N TYR A 189 2.02 6.97 -0.11
CA TYR A 189 0.59 6.87 -0.40
C TYR A 189 -0.13 5.95 0.59
N TYR A 190 0.53 4.86 1.02
CA TYR A 190 0.01 3.93 2.02
C TYR A 190 0.61 4.14 3.42
N LYS A 191 1.13 5.33 3.72
CA LYS A 191 1.59 5.75 5.05
C LYS A 191 2.72 4.89 5.65
N MET A 192 3.53 4.25 4.80
CA MET A 192 4.78 3.60 5.22
C MET A 192 5.86 4.66 5.38
N ASN A 193 6.69 4.56 6.44
CA ASN A 193 7.62 5.64 6.81
C ASN A 193 9.08 5.23 6.97
N ARG A 194 9.42 3.94 6.74
CA ARG A 194 10.78 3.44 6.82
C ARG A 194 11.13 2.68 5.55
N PHE A 195 12.10 3.18 4.80
CA PHE A 195 12.64 2.51 3.63
C PHE A 195 13.95 1.83 3.99
N HIS A 196 13.92 0.51 4.21
CA HIS A 196 15.12 -0.27 4.45
C HIS A 196 15.73 -0.63 3.08
N TRP A 197 16.71 0.17 2.67
CA TRP A 197 17.36 0.03 1.38
C TRP A 197 18.62 -0.79 1.55
N GLU A 198 18.58 -2.04 1.14
CA GLU A 198 19.73 -2.94 1.21
C GLU A 198 20.60 -2.75 -0.02
N LEU A 199 21.75 -2.12 0.22
CA LEU A 199 22.76 -1.79 -0.78
C LEU A 199 23.92 -2.79 -0.68
N PRO A 200 24.76 -2.94 -1.74
CA PRO A 200 26.06 -3.59 -1.62
C PRO A 200 26.87 -3.02 -0.45
N ASP A 201 27.68 -3.85 0.21
CA ASP A 201 28.34 -3.55 1.51
C ASP A 201 29.03 -2.19 1.57
N THR A 202 29.78 -1.79 0.53
CA THR A 202 30.44 -0.49 0.45
C THR A 202 29.45 0.69 0.48
N ALA A 203 28.35 0.59 -0.25
CA ALA A 203 27.33 1.64 -0.29
C ALA A 203 26.48 1.64 0.98
N THR A 204 26.26 0.51 1.63
CA THR A 204 25.58 0.42 2.94
C THR A 204 26.40 1.11 4.01
N MET A 205 27.74 0.98 4.00
CA MET A 205 28.62 1.71 4.93
C MET A 205 28.53 3.23 4.73
N THR A 206 28.47 3.68 3.48
CA THR A 206 28.26 5.10 3.15
C THR A 206 26.90 5.60 3.66
N LEU A 207 25.83 4.82 3.45
CA LEU A 207 24.49 5.13 3.93
C LEU A 207 24.45 5.27 5.46
N ALA A 208 25.12 4.38 6.19
CA ALA A 208 25.23 4.44 7.64
C ALA A 208 26.22 5.49 8.17
N GLY A 209 26.88 6.25 7.28
CA GLY A 209 27.91 7.23 7.66
C GLY A 209 29.19 6.61 8.21
N LEU A 210 29.44 5.34 7.94
CA LEU A 210 30.64 4.61 8.31
C LEU A 210 31.68 4.73 7.19
N SER A 211 32.95 4.93 7.55
CA SER A 211 34.05 4.93 6.57
C SER A 211 34.29 3.49 6.10
N ALA A 212 34.25 3.26 4.79
CA ALA A 212 34.55 1.97 4.21
C ALA A 212 36.03 1.62 4.46
N THR A 213 36.29 0.75 5.45
CA THR A 213 37.57 0.06 5.54
C THR A 213 37.45 -1.19 4.69
N ALA A 214 38.11 -1.20 3.55
CA ALA A 214 38.09 -2.31 2.61
C ALA A 214 38.61 -3.59 3.29
N ASP A 215 37.69 -4.41 3.81
CA ASP A 215 37.94 -5.81 4.08
C ASP A 215 37.37 -6.62 2.91
N SER A 216 38.23 -6.79 1.89
CA SER A 216 37.92 -7.36 0.60
C SER A 216 37.95 -8.91 0.61
N THR A 217 37.21 -9.53 1.49
CA THR A 217 37.21 -11.02 1.59
C THR A 217 35.91 -11.67 1.13
N ARG A 218 34.89 -10.89 0.66
CA ARG A 218 33.77 -11.44 -0.10
C ARG A 218 34.04 -11.23 -1.59
N GLU A 219 33.93 -12.30 -2.37
CA GLU A 219 33.90 -12.23 -3.82
C GLU A 219 32.78 -11.27 -4.22
N GLU A 220 33.14 -10.07 -4.69
CA GLU A 220 32.19 -9.13 -5.30
C GLU A 220 31.54 -9.89 -6.45
N GLU A 221 30.20 -9.96 -6.47
CA GLU A 221 29.48 -10.39 -7.66
C GLU A 221 29.84 -9.38 -8.77
N GLU A 222 30.75 -9.80 -9.65
CA GLU A 222 31.25 -9.00 -10.77
C GLU A 222 30.07 -8.62 -11.66
N ASN A 223 29.58 -7.38 -11.59
CA ASN A 223 28.70 -6.68 -12.52
C ASN A 223 27.41 -6.05 -11.96
N VAL A 224 27.24 -5.84 -10.68
CA VAL A 224 26.11 -5.02 -10.19
C VAL A 224 26.50 -3.54 -10.23
N GLU A 225 25.72 -2.72 -10.93
CA GLU A 225 25.87 -1.26 -10.95
C GLU A 225 25.65 -0.70 -9.54
N ILE A 226 26.62 0.07 -9.02
CA ILE A 226 26.58 0.61 -7.66
C ILE A 226 26.02 2.02 -7.69
N TYR A 227 25.16 2.37 -6.73
CA TYR A 227 24.67 3.75 -6.57
C TYR A 227 25.79 4.68 -6.14
N THR A 228 25.87 5.85 -6.78
CA THR A 228 26.79 6.91 -6.38
C THR A 228 26.33 7.60 -5.09
N GLU A 229 27.25 8.32 -4.42
CA GLU A 229 26.91 9.11 -3.22
C GLU A 229 25.85 10.18 -3.53
N GLU A 230 25.88 10.77 -4.73
CA GLU A 230 24.91 11.75 -5.18
C GLU A 230 23.54 11.12 -5.38
N GLU A 231 23.45 9.92 -5.94
CA GLU A 231 22.19 9.19 -6.11
C GLU A 231 21.59 8.76 -4.76
N ILE A 232 22.44 8.31 -3.84
CA ILE A 232 22.00 7.98 -2.46
C ILE A 232 21.47 9.24 -1.76
N ALA A 233 22.17 10.37 -1.88
CA ALA A 233 21.73 11.64 -1.31
C ALA A 233 20.40 12.10 -1.93
N GLU A 234 20.25 12.00 -3.26
CA GLU A 234 19.03 12.34 -3.98
C GLU A 234 17.82 11.50 -3.51
N VAL A 235 18.02 10.21 -3.27
CA VAL A 235 16.97 9.32 -2.75
C VAL A 235 16.62 9.68 -1.31
N ARG A 236 17.61 9.96 -0.46
CA ARG A 236 17.39 10.37 0.94
C ARG A 236 16.61 11.68 1.04
N ASP A 237 16.99 12.69 0.28
CA ASP A 237 16.30 13.99 0.27
C ASP A 237 14.88 13.86 -0.23
N TYR A 238 14.65 13.02 -1.25
CA TYR A 238 13.32 12.75 -1.75
C TYR A 238 12.47 12.01 -0.71
N ALA A 239 12.99 10.96 -0.09
CA ALA A 239 12.32 10.21 0.97
C ALA A 239 11.95 11.14 2.15
N ALA A 240 12.88 11.97 2.61
CA ALA A 240 12.65 12.94 3.68
C ALA A 240 11.53 13.92 3.34
N SER A 241 11.42 14.35 2.08
CA SER A 241 10.31 15.21 1.62
C SER A 241 8.93 14.57 1.70
N LEU A 242 8.88 13.23 1.76
CA LEU A 242 7.68 12.40 1.92
C LEU A 242 7.46 11.92 3.36
N GLY A 243 8.29 12.34 4.32
CA GLY A 243 8.25 11.86 5.70
C GLY A 243 8.76 10.42 5.87
N ILE A 244 9.58 9.92 4.93
CA ILE A 244 10.17 8.59 4.95
C ILE A 244 11.65 8.70 5.36
N THR A 245 12.06 7.88 6.33
CA THR A 245 13.47 7.70 6.68
C THR A 245 14.05 6.53 5.88
N VAL A 246 15.23 6.75 5.28
CA VAL A 246 15.99 5.67 4.62
C VAL A 246 16.88 4.99 5.66
N GLU A 247 16.73 3.68 5.79
CA GLU A 247 17.47 2.85 6.75
C GLU A 247 18.59 2.04 6.06
N PRO A 248 19.72 1.78 6.72
CA PRO A 248 20.05 2.23 8.06
C PRO A 248 20.31 3.75 8.12
N GLU A 249 19.72 4.42 9.12
CA GLU A 249 19.99 5.82 9.40
C GLU A 249 21.40 5.95 10.02
N THR A 250 22.08 7.04 9.75
CA THR A 250 23.44 7.30 10.29
C THR A 250 23.50 7.06 11.80
N GLY A 251 24.34 6.14 12.22
CA GLY A 251 24.52 5.75 13.63
C GLY A 251 23.52 4.73 14.17
N THR A 252 22.61 4.21 13.33
CA THR A 252 21.71 3.09 13.67
C THR A 252 22.27 1.79 13.12
N THR A 253 22.33 0.74 13.96
CA THR A 253 22.69 -0.59 13.52
C THR A 253 21.45 -1.48 13.57
N ILE A 254 20.98 -1.91 12.40
CA ILE A 254 19.92 -2.90 12.26
C ILE A 254 20.59 -4.27 12.09
N VAL A 255 20.16 -5.26 12.87
CA VAL A 255 20.67 -6.62 12.77
C VAL A 255 19.54 -7.61 12.52
N TRP A 256 19.75 -8.51 11.60
CA TRP A 256 18.82 -9.61 11.36
C TRP A 256 18.98 -10.67 12.45
N ASP A 257 17.88 -11.14 13.02
CA ASP A 257 17.89 -12.07 14.16
C ASP A 257 18.54 -13.42 13.86
N ASP A 258 18.55 -13.86 12.61
CA ASP A 258 19.12 -15.12 12.13
C ASP A 258 20.58 -15.00 11.62
N GLU A 259 21.09 -13.80 11.43
CA GLU A 259 22.51 -13.54 11.08
C GLU A 259 23.40 -13.32 12.31
N MET A 260 22.80 -13.32 13.47
CA MET A 260 23.52 -13.09 14.73
C MET A 260 24.34 -14.29 15.13
N THR A 261 25.64 -14.07 15.32
CA THR A 261 26.58 -15.10 15.82
C THR A 261 26.50 -15.34 17.32
N GLN A 262 25.80 -14.47 18.05
CA GLN A 262 25.60 -14.56 19.50
C GLN A 262 24.11 -14.68 19.84
N PRO A 263 23.73 -15.34 20.94
CA PRO A 263 22.35 -15.39 21.41
C PRO A 263 21.77 -13.98 21.58
N LEU A 264 20.49 -13.79 21.25
CA LEU A 264 19.76 -12.51 21.40
C LEU A 264 19.87 -11.94 22.83
N GLU A 265 19.94 -12.80 23.84
CA GLU A 265 20.12 -12.43 25.25
C GLU A 265 21.51 -11.82 25.55
N ALA A 266 22.50 -12.05 24.69
CA ALA A 266 23.84 -11.46 24.85
C ALA A 266 23.90 -10.01 24.36
N LEU A 267 22.92 -9.56 23.59
CA LEU A 267 22.78 -8.15 23.21
C LEU A 267 22.26 -7.36 24.41
N LYS A 268 23.13 -6.69 25.09
CA LYS A 268 22.75 -5.74 26.16
C LYS A 268 22.17 -4.49 25.53
N GLY A 269 20.88 -4.38 25.47
CA GLY A 269 20.06 -3.24 25.07
C GLY A 269 20.68 -2.15 24.18
N GLY A 270 19.94 -1.68 23.20
CA GLY A 270 20.36 -0.59 22.29
C GLY A 270 20.51 -0.99 20.84
N TRP A 271 20.29 -2.26 20.49
CA TRP A 271 20.24 -2.74 19.12
C TRP A 271 18.82 -2.71 18.59
N LEU A 272 18.67 -2.38 17.31
CA LEU A 272 17.43 -2.56 16.58
C LEU A 272 17.47 -3.93 15.88
N VAL A 273 16.64 -4.85 16.35
CA VAL A 273 16.60 -6.21 15.83
C VAL A 273 15.48 -6.34 14.82
N ALA A 274 15.81 -6.68 13.59
CA ALA A 274 14.86 -7.06 12.56
C ALA A 274 14.57 -8.57 12.68
N ALA A 275 13.42 -8.92 13.25
CA ALA A 275 13.04 -10.30 13.56
C ALA A 275 12.32 -10.94 12.38
N ARG A 276 13.08 -11.64 11.50
CA ARG A 276 12.54 -12.33 10.32
C ARG A 276 12.30 -13.83 10.53
N SER A 277 12.99 -14.46 11.47
CA SER A 277 12.84 -15.91 11.67
C SER A 277 11.48 -16.30 12.24
N SER A 278 10.93 -15.55 13.21
CA SER A 278 9.58 -15.77 13.72
C SER A 278 9.09 -14.66 14.65
N LEU A 279 7.76 -14.60 14.90
CA LEU A 279 7.19 -13.72 15.93
C LEU A 279 7.77 -14.02 17.32
N GLN A 280 8.01 -15.30 17.62
CA GLN A 280 8.58 -15.71 18.92
C GLN A 280 10.02 -15.22 19.11
N ALA A 281 10.84 -15.27 18.05
CA ALA A 281 12.21 -14.74 18.09
C ALA A 281 12.21 -13.24 18.38
N GLY A 282 11.35 -12.47 17.72
CA GLY A 282 11.20 -11.04 18.00
C GLY A 282 10.73 -10.75 19.41
N GLN A 283 9.77 -11.52 19.95
CA GLN A 283 9.35 -11.39 21.35
C GLN A 283 10.49 -11.72 22.33
N ASN A 284 11.35 -12.69 22.01
CA ASN A 284 12.50 -13.02 22.84
C ASN A 284 13.54 -11.88 22.82
N ALA A 285 13.81 -11.30 21.64
CA ALA A 285 14.67 -10.11 21.53
C ALA A 285 14.12 -8.92 22.34
N ALA A 286 12.82 -8.69 22.30
CA ALA A 286 12.16 -7.66 23.08
C ALA A 286 12.26 -7.92 24.60
N ARG A 287 12.12 -9.18 25.06
CA ARG A 287 12.34 -9.56 26.46
C ARG A 287 13.77 -9.33 26.92
N ALA A 288 14.75 -9.47 26.02
CA ALA A 288 16.15 -9.17 26.29
C ALA A 288 16.46 -7.65 26.34
N GLY A 289 15.47 -6.79 26.15
CA GLY A 289 15.61 -5.33 26.23
C GLY A 289 15.94 -4.62 24.93
N ASN A 290 15.87 -5.32 23.80
CA ASN A 290 16.12 -4.72 22.48
C ASN A 290 14.86 -4.07 21.90
N LYS A 291 15.03 -3.06 21.05
CA LYS A 291 13.97 -2.58 20.17
C LYS A 291 13.85 -3.54 18.98
N VAL A 292 12.61 -3.89 18.61
CA VAL A 292 12.34 -4.92 17.62
C VAL A 292 11.42 -4.42 16.51
N VAL A 293 11.85 -4.65 15.27
CA VAL A 293 11.03 -4.57 14.06
C VAL A 293 10.59 -5.99 13.71
N MET A 294 9.30 -6.26 13.77
CA MET A 294 8.76 -7.56 13.41
C MET A 294 8.63 -7.67 11.89
N CYS A 295 9.30 -8.66 11.31
CA CYS A 295 9.24 -8.93 9.88
C CYS A 295 9.33 -10.44 9.55
N PRO A 296 8.58 -11.31 10.27
CA PRO A 296 8.71 -12.76 10.11
C PRO A 296 8.40 -13.20 8.69
N ASP A 297 9.28 -14.04 8.13
CA ASP A 297 9.20 -14.56 6.76
C ASP A 297 7.83 -15.19 6.47
N GLU A 298 7.21 -15.78 7.47
CA GLU A 298 5.87 -16.38 7.36
C GLU A 298 4.78 -15.40 6.86
N TYR A 299 4.93 -14.09 7.11
CA TYR A 299 3.92 -13.06 6.76
C TYR A 299 4.49 -11.94 5.91
N CYS A 300 5.77 -11.66 6.02
CA CYS A 300 6.39 -10.42 5.57
C CYS A 300 7.37 -10.58 4.40
N ARG A 301 7.73 -11.81 4.01
CA ARG A 301 8.65 -12.07 2.90
C ARG A 301 7.91 -12.01 1.56
N LEU A 302 7.94 -10.85 0.92
CA LEU A 302 7.14 -10.57 -0.27
C LEU A 302 7.79 -10.99 -1.60
N ASP A 303 8.94 -11.63 -1.60
CA ASP A 303 9.51 -12.34 -2.75
C ASP A 303 8.99 -13.80 -2.89
N TYR A 304 8.13 -14.26 -1.99
CA TYR A 304 7.37 -15.50 -2.10
C TYR A 304 6.19 -15.39 -3.05
N TYR A 305 5.76 -16.51 -3.62
CA TYR A 305 4.54 -16.57 -4.44
C TYR A 305 3.32 -16.00 -3.71
N GLN A 306 2.40 -15.40 -4.47
CA GLN A 306 1.14 -14.86 -3.94
C GLN A 306 -0.06 -15.79 -4.19
N ALA A 307 0.11 -16.73 -5.11
CA ALA A 307 -0.90 -17.72 -5.51
C ALA A 307 -0.21 -18.99 -6.03
N ASP A 308 -0.95 -19.87 -6.71
CA ASP A 308 -0.40 -21.08 -7.31
C ASP A 308 0.77 -20.76 -8.25
N ARG A 309 1.93 -21.28 -7.92
CA ARG A 309 3.21 -21.05 -8.63
C ARG A 309 3.16 -21.34 -10.13
N ARG A 310 2.26 -22.23 -10.58
CA ARG A 310 2.11 -22.56 -12.01
C ARG A 310 1.65 -21.37 -12.86
N TYR A 311 1.05 -20.36 -12.23
CA TYR A 311 0.46 -19.19 -12.87
C TYR A 311 1.10 -17.88 -12.42
N GLN A 312 2.27 -17.95 -11.81
CA GLN A 312 3.02 -16.81 -11.30
C GLN A 312 4.41 -16.73 -11.95
N PRO A 313 5.01 -15.55 -12.08
CA PRO A 313 6.44 -15.43 -12.37
C PRO A 313 7.27 -16.23 -11.39
N GLN A 314 8.50 -16.58 -11.78
CA GLN A 314 9.44 -17.24 -10.86
C GLN A 314 9.63 -16.37 -9.61
N ALA A 315 9.66 -17.00 -8.45
CA ALA A 315 9.78 -16.37 -7.15
C ALA A 315 10.50 -17.34 -6.18
N SER A 316 10.91 -16.87 -5.02
CA SER A 316 11.45 -17.72 -3.96
C SER A 316 10.41 -18.75 -3.48
N ASP A 317 10.87 -19.92 -3.04
CA ASP A 317 9.99 -20.98 -2.56
C ASP A 317 9.25 -20.55 -1.28
N GLY A 318 7.95 -20.42 -1.38
CA GLY A 318 7.05 -20.02 -0.31
C GLY A 318 5.74 -19.49 -0.86
N LEU A 319 4.74 -19.33 0.00
CA LEU A 319 3.43 -18.81 -0.38
C LEU A 319 2.91 -17.87 0.69
N ILE A 320 2.78 -16.60 0.33
CA ILE A 320 2.13 -15.59 1.16
C ILE A 320 1.03 -14.92 0.33
N THR A 321 -0.20 -15.33 0.55
CA THR A 321 -1.37 -14.72 -0.08
C THR A 321 -1.69 -13.37 0.56
N LEU A 322 -2.57 -12.58 -0.05
CA LEU A 322 -3.04 -11.32 0.54
C LEU A 322 -3.66 -11.55 1.93
N ALA A 323 -4.48 -12.61 2.08
CA ALA A 323 -5.08 -12.96 3.36
C ALA A 323 -4.03 -13.34 4.41
N LYS A 324 -2.96 -14.04 4.03
CA LYS A 324 -1.86 -14.40 4.92
C LYS A 324 -1.12 -13.15 5.40
N ALA A 325 -0.78 -12.23 4.51
CA ALA A 325 -0.16 -10.95 4.87
C ALA A 325 -1.06 -10.12 5.80
N TYR A 326 -2.37 -10.13 5.57
CA TYR A 326 -3.34 -9.41 6.43
C TYR A 326 -3.48 -10.04 7.84
N GLN A 327 -3.12 -11.31 8.02
CA GLN A 327 -3.12 -11.97 9.33
C GLN A 327 -1.93 -11.56 10.21
N PHE A 328 -0.91 -10.93 9.63
CA PHE A 328 0.22 -10.42 10.40
C PHE A 328 -0.25 -9.55 11.56
N ASP A 329 0.39 -9.68 12.70
CA ASP A 329 0.25 -8.78 13.85
C ASP A 329 1.59 -8.75 14.60
N PRO A 330 2.31 -7.61 14.58
CA PRO A 330 3.58 -7.46 15.30
C PRO A 330 3.48 -7.70 16.80
N ALA A 331 2.34 -7.30 17.40
CA ALA A 331 2.07 -7.41 18.83
C ALA A 331 0.66 -7.97 19.05
N PRO A 332 0.47 -9.31 18.91
CA PRO A 332 -0.83 -9.95 19.08
C PRO A 332 -1.43 -9.69 20.46
N GLN A 333 -2.77 -9.72 20.54
CA GLN A 333 -3.48 -9.55 21.80
C GLN A 333 -2.98 -10.54 22.86
N GLY A 334 -2.68 -10.04 24.06
CA GLY A 334 -2.10 -10.83 25.17
C GLY A 334 -0.57 -10.78 25.22
N THR A 335 0.09 -10.09 24.29
CA THR A 335 1.51 -9.77 24.43
C THR A 335 1.75 -8.98 25.72
N ASN A 336 2.79 -9.35 26.46
CA ASN A 336 3.17 -8.63 27.68
C ASN A 336 3.49 -7.17 27.34
N LYS A 337 3.00 -6.22 28.14
CA LYS A 337 3.14 -4.78 27.89
C LYS A 337 4.59 -4.33 27.70
N TYR A 338 5.54 -4.86 28.50
CA TYR A 338 6.97 -4.55 28.35
C TYR A 338 7.51 -5.00 26.99
N VAL A 339 7.08 -6.18 26.52
CA VAL A 339 7.44 -6.72 25.19
C VAL A 339 6.80 -5.87 24.09
N GLU A 340 5.53 -5.51 24.25
CA GLU A 340 4.80 -4.67 23.31
C GLU A 340 5.45 -3.29 23.13
N GLU A 341 5.85 -2.63 24.22
CA GLU A 341 6.54 -1.32 24.19
C GLU A 341 7.94 -1.39 23.55
N SER A 342 8.54 -2.57 23.49
CA SER A 342 9.82 -2.82 22.83
C SER A 342 9.68 -3.11 21.34
N ILE A 343 8.49 -3.54 20.88
CA ILE A 343 8.17 -3.74 19.47
C ILE A 343 7.84 -2.37 18.84
N VAL A 344 8.77 -1.82 18.07
CA VAL A 344 8.59 -0.49 17.44
C VAL A 344 7.67 -0.53 16.25
N GLY A 345 7.42 -1.70 15.66
CA GLY A 345 6.51 -1.92 14.54
C GLY A 345 6.88 -3.14 13.71
N GLY A 346 6.66 -3.04 12.41
CA GLY A 346 6.94 -4.12 11.47
C GLY A 346 7.43 -3.64 10.12
N GLN A 347 7.88 -4.61 9.32
CA GLN A 347 8.43 -4.38 7.99
C GLN A 347 8.08 -5.55 7.09
N CYS A 348 7.85 -5.29 5.81
CA CYS A 348 7.87 -6.33 4.78
C CYS A 348 9.17 -6.27 3.99
N ASN A 349 9.64 -7.46 3.56
CA ASN A 349 10.93 -7.64 2.92
C ASN A 349 10.75 -8.13 1.49
N LEU A 350 11.52 -7.55 0.57
CA LEU A 350 11.56 -7.94 -0.84
C LEU A 350 13.02 -8.18 -1.25
N TRP A 351 13.37 -9.45 -1.34
CA TRP A 351 14.66 -9.92 -1.85
C TRP A 351 14.59 -10.06 -3.37
N THR A 352 15.68 -9.82 -4.08
CA THR A 352 15.66 -9.69 -5.55
C THR A 352 16.37 -10.80 -6.31
N GLU A 353 16.66 -11.93 -5.70
CA GLU A 353 17.31 -13.07 -6.36
C GLU A 353 16.56 -13.56 -7.62
N PHE A 354 15.23 -13.38 -7.67
CA PHE A 354 14.38 -13.76 -8.81
C PHE A 354 13.62 -12.57 -9.40
N ILE A 355 14.00 -11.34 -9.07
CA ILE A 355 13.30 -10.11 -9.48
C ILE A 355 14.27 -9.23 -10.28
N GLU A 356 14.05 -9.15 -11.59
CA GLU A 356 14.95 -8.47 -12.53
C GLU A 356 14.45 -7.09 -12.96
N THR A 357 13.15 -6.80 -12.81
CA THR A 357 12.54 -5.59 -13.37
C THR A 357 11.71 -4.81 -12.35
N PRO A 358 11.59 -3.48 -12.52
CA PRO A 358 10.69 -2.65 -11.71
C PRO A 358 9.25 -3.17 -11.66
N GLN A 359 8.74 -3.69 -12.77
CA GLN A 359 7.39 -4.24 -12.86
C GLN A 359 7.23 -5.50 -12.00
N GLN A 360 8.26 -6.34 -11.92
CA GLN A 360 8.26 -7.50 -11.03
C GLN A 360 8.32 -7.08 -9.56
N VAL A 361 9.10 -6.06 -9.19
CA VAL A 361 9.09 -5.48 -7.83
C VAL A 361 7.67 -5.05 -7.45
N GLU A 362 7.02 -4.26 -8.29
CA GLU A 362 5.65 -3.80 -8.07
C GLU A 362 4.66 -4.97 -7.97
N TYR A 363 4.76 -5.93 -8.88
CA TYR A 363 3.94 -7.14 -8.90
C TYR A 363 4.07 -7.94 -7.60
N MET A 364 5.30 -8.15 -7.12
CA MET A 364 5.56 -8.91 -5.90
C MET A 364 5.10 -8.16 -4.64
N LEU A 365 5.19 -6.83 -4.65
CA LEU A 365 4.79 -5.99 -3.53
C LEU A 365 3.27 -5.86 -3.42
N LEU A 366 2.57 -5.70 -4.55
CA LEU A 366 1.13 -5.41 -4.61
C LEU A 366 0.30 -6.67 -4.89
N PRO A 367 -0.85 -6.87 -4.18
CA PRO A 367 -1.48 -5.98 -3.20
C PRO A 367 -1.01 -6.16 -1.74
N ARG A 368 -0.05 -7.04 -1.43
CA ARG A 368 0.31 -7.41 -0.05
C ARG A 368 0.83 -6.23 0.78
N LEU A 369 1.48 -5.25 0.17
CA LEU A 369 1.85 -4.00 0.85
C LEU A 369 0.64 -3.30 1.48
N LEU A 370 -0.53 -3.32 0.83
CA LEU A 370 -1.75 -2.71 1.36
C LEU A 370 -2.16 -3.39 2.68
N ALA A 371 -2.02 -4.72 2.74
CA ALA A 371 -2.31 -5.49 3.95
C ALA A 371 -1.33 -5.14 5.09
N ILE A 372 -0.04 -5.10 4.79
CA ILE A 372 1.00 -4.74 5.77
C ILE A 372 0.79 -3.30 6.26
N SER A 373 0.48 -2.36 5.35
CA SER A 373 0.17 -0.97 5.69
C SER A 373 -1.00 -0.88 6.69
N GLU A 374 -2.13 -1.55 6.41
CA GLU A 374 -3.29 -1.53 7.31
C GLU A 374 -2.98 -2.19 8.66
N VAL A 375 -2.22 -3.27 8.69
CA VAL A 375 -1.79 -3.94 9.93
C VAL A 375 -0.92 -3.04 10.80
N LEU A 376 -0.02 -2.27 10.20
CA LEU A 376 0.93 -1.44 10.91
C LEU A 376 0.37 -0.07 11.32
N TRP A 377 -0.60 0.42 10.56
CA TRP A 377 -1.24 1.71 10.82
C TRP A 377 -2.48 1.59 11.70
N SER A 378 -3.43 0.74 11.32
CA SER A 378 -4.76 0.69 11.90
C SER A 378 -4.79 -0.03 13.25
N PRO A 379 -5.66 0.36 14.20
CA PRO A 379 -5.88 -0.38 15.42
C PRO A 379 -6.33 -1.82 15.13
N ALA A 380 -5.81 -2.80 15.88
CA ALA A 380 -6.09 -4.21 15.63
C ALA A 380 -7.59 -4.56 15.66
N GLN A 381 -8.38 -3.86 16.49
CA GLN A 381 -9.82 -4.04 16.58
C GLN A 381 -10.60 -3.52 15.36
N ASN A 382 -10.02 -2.64 14.53
CA ASN A 382 -10.63 -2.13 13.32
C ASN A 382 -10.41 -3.06 12.12
N LYS A 383 -9.55 -4.07 12.25
CA LYS A 383 -9.26 -5.03 11.17
C LYS A 383 -10.52 -5.80 10.78
N ASN A 384 -10.91 -5.69 9.52
CA ASN A 384 -12.04 -6.41 8.93
C ASN A 384 -11.68 -6.91 7.53
N TRP A 385 -11.39 -8.21 7.41
CA TRP A 385 -10.98 -8.83 6.16
C TRP A 385 -11.97 -8.58 5.01
N ASN A 386 -13.27 -8.70 5.27
CA ASN A 386 -14.30 -8.54 4.24
C ASN A 386 -14.41 -7.08 3.75
N HIS A 387 -14.17 -6.11 4.62
CA HIS A 387 -14.12 -4.70 4.26
C HIS A 387 -12.81 -4.39 3.54
N PHE A 388 -11.67 -4.82 4.09
CA PHE A 388 -10.35 -4.61 3.51
C PHE A 388 -10.24 -5.09 2.06
N ARG A 389 -10.65 -6.34 1.77
CA ARG A 389 -10.54 -6.88 0.41
C ARG A 389 -11.41 -6.13 -0.62
N LYS A 390 -12.55 -5.52 -0.21
CA LYS A 390 -13.33 -4.64 -1.08
C LYS A 390 -12.59 -3.34 -1.39
N LYS A 391 -11.92 -2.76 -0.39
CA LYS A 391 -11.06 -1.58 -0.58
C LYS A 391 -9.89 -1.89 -1.52
N VAL A 392 -9.27 -3.07 -1.40
CA VAL A 392 -8.18 -3.51 -2.30
C VAL A 392 -8.64 -3.54 -3.76
N GLU A 393 -9.87 -3.98 -4.04
CA GLU A 393 -10.44 -3.94 -5.40
C GLU A 393 -10.50 -2.51 -5.97
N LEU A 394 -10.85 -1.53 -5.13
CA LEU A 394 -10.89 -0.13 -5.55
C LEU A 394 -9.48 0.44 -5.74
N GLN A 395 -8.55 0.08 -4.86
CA GLN A 395 -7.15 0.51 -4.96
C GLN A 395 -6.46 -0.06 -6.21
N LYS A 396 -6.84 -1.28 -6.67
CA LYS A 396 -6.31 -1.86 -7.92
C LYS A 396 -6.45 -0.88 -9.10
N GLY A 397 -7.66 -0.37 -9.35
CA GLY A 397 -7.89 0.59 -10.44
C GLY A 397 -7.06 1.86 -10.30
N ARG A 398 -6.87 2.37 -9.06
CA ARG A 398 -6.03 3.55 -8.78
C ARG A 398 -4.55 3.31 -9.06
N LEU A 399 -4.06 2.12 -8.71
CA LEU A 399 -2.66 1.75 -8.92
C LEU A 399 -2.38 1.52 -10.40
N GLU A 400 -3.29 0.84 -11.11
CA GLU A 400 -3.19 0.64 -12.56
C GLU A 400 -3.20 1.97 -13.34
N SER A 401 -4.07 2.93 -12.96
CA SER A 401 -4.08 4.25 -13.59
C SER A 401 -2.80 5.05 -13.35
N LYS A 402 -2.12 4.80 -12.25
CA LYS A 402 -0.78 5.35 -11.94
C LYS A 402 0.37 4.56 -12.56
N GLY A 403 0.08 3.52 -13.35
CA GLY A 403 1.08 2.68 -14.02
C GLY A 403 1.86 1.74 -13.09
N TYR A 404 1.23 1.27 -12.01
CA TYR A 404 1.79 0.21 -11.17
C TYR A 404 1.35 -1.17 -11.66
N SER A 405 2.26 -2.13 -11.63
CA SER A 405 1.96 -3.55 -11.82
C SER A 405 1.32 -4.12 -10.56
N PHE A 406 0.23 -4.88 -10.73
CA PHE A 406 -0.56 -5.40 -9.64
C PHE A 406 -0.74 -6.91 -9.81
N CYS A 407 -0.39 -7.70 -8.79
CA CYS A 407 -0.61 -9.14 -8.84
C CYS A 407 -2.09 -9.49 -8.68
N GLU A 408 -2.61 -10.25 -9.62
CA GLU A 408 -3.98 -10.73 -9.60
C GLU A 408 -4.14 -12.07 -8.86
N GLY A 409 -3.12 -12.49 -8.10
CA GLY A 409 -3.11 -13.75 -7.36
C GLY A 409 -4.30 -13.93 -6.42
N SER A 410 -4.79 -12.83 -5.82
CA SER A 410 -5.97 -12.84 -4.96
C SER A 410 -7.28 -13.19 -5.71
N PHE A 411 -7.29 -13.18 -7.04
CA PHE A 411 -8.41 -13.66 -7.86
C PHE A 411 -8.24 -15.12 -8.28
N THR A 412 -7.08 -15.73 -8.02
CA THR A 412 -6.80 -17.12 -8.36
C THR A 412 -7.64 -18.03 -7.46
N PRO A 413 -8.40 -18.98 -8.04
CA PRO A 413 -9.14 -19.95 -7.25
C PRO A 413 -8.21 -20.88 -6.46
N PHE A 414 -8.56 -21.14 -5.22
CA PHE A 414 -7.93 -22.15 -4.41
C PHE A 414 -8.98 -23.12 -3.87
N PHE A 415 -8.53 -24.32 -3.50
CA PHE A 415 -9.39 -25.41 -3.09
C PHE A 415 -9.22 -25.72 -1.62
N ARG A 416 -10.35 -25.97 -0.96
CA ARG A 416 -10.39 -26.74 0.28
C ARG A 416 -11.09 -28.04 -0.02
N ALA A 417 -10.40 -29.15 0.23
CA ALA A 417 -10.92 -30.47 0.01
C ALA A 417 -11.14 -31.17 1.34
N SER A 418 -12.29 -31.80 1.52
CA SER A 418 -12.58 -32.70 2.64
C SER A 418 -13.09 -34.01 2.12
N ARG A 419 -12.66 -35.12 2.73
CA ARG A 419 -13.07 -36.47 2.32
C ARG A 419 -14.52 -36.72 2.77
N VAL A 420 -15.36 -37.21 1.85
CA VAL A 420 -16.72 -37.64 2.13
C VAL A 420 -16.75 -39.18 2.32
N ASP A 421 -16.10 -39.91 1.41
CA ASP A 421 -15.91 -41.35 1.44
C ASP A 421 -14.59 -41.73 0.75
N ASP A 422 -14.35 -43.04 0.50
CA ASP A 422 -13.07 -43.52 -0.10
C ASP A 422 -12.83 -43.03 -1.53
N HIS A 423 -13.87 -42.59 -2.22
CA HIS A 423 -13.78 -42.17 -3.63
C HIS A 423 -14.30 -40.77 -3.90
N THR A 424 -14.87 -40.10 -2.89
CA THR A 424 -15.54 -38.80 -3.06
C THR A 424 -14.94 -37.76 -2.15
N MET A 425 -14.60 -36.60 -2.74
CA MET A 425 -14.14 -35.42 -2.05
C MET A 425 -15.17 -34.29 -2.16
N ASN A 426 -15.44 -33.62 -1.06
CA ASN A 426 -16.19 -32.38 -1.05
C ASN A 426 -15.19 -31.21 -1.30
N ILE A 427 -15.43 -30.46 -2.36
CA ILE A 427 -14.55 -29.41 -2.84
C ILE A 427 -15.22 -28.05 -2.65
N ALA A 428 -14.62 -27.21 -1.81
CA ALA A 428 -14.91 -25.78 -1.75
C ALA A 428 -13.91 -25.03 -2.60
N ILE A 429 -14.41 -24.19 -3.51
CA ILE A 429 -13.61 -23.33 -4.40
C ILE A 429 -13.79 -21.89 -3.93
N GLU A 430 -12.71 -21.23 -3.61
CA GLU A 430 -12.71 -19.87 -3.06
C GLU A 430 -11.71 -19.00 -3.80
N THR A 431 -11.94 -17.67 -3.80
CA THR A 431 -10.97 -16.65 -4.14
C THR A 431 -10.89 -15.65 -3.00
N GLU A 432 -9.77 -14.95 -2.88
CA GLU A 432 -9.65 -13.86 -1.88
C GLU A 432 -10.52 -12.66 -2.26
N MET A 433 -10.82 -12.46 -3.55
CA MET A 433 -11.66 -11.35 -4.03
C MET A 433 -13.14 -11.72 -4.10
N PRO A 434 -14.02 -10.95 -3.43
CA PRO A 434 -15.41 -11.36 -3.21
C PRO A 434 -16.28 -11.30 -4.46
N SER A 435 -15.97 -10.47 -5.43
CA SER A 435 -16.80 -10.21 -6.62
C SER A 435 -16.44 -11.12 -7.80
N THR A 436 -15.81 -12.28 -7.54
CA THR A 436 -15.38 -13.22 -8.57
C THR A 436 -16.43 -14.31 -8.73
N TYR A 437 -17.06 -14.39 -9.91
CA TYR A 437 -17.86 -15.54 -10.31
C TYR A 437 -16.94 -16.67 -10.78
N ILE A 438 -17.28 -17.89 -10.43
CA ILE A 438 -16.50 -19.07 -10.79
C ILE A 438 -17.34 -19.94 -11.68
N PHE A 439 -16.94 -20.10 -12.95
CA PHE A 439 -17.51 -21.07 -13.88
C PHE A 439 -16.60 -22.29 -13.95
N TYR A 440 -17.17 -23.48 -14.08
CA TYR A 440 -16.36 -24.71 -14.07
C TYR A 440 -16.93 -25.80 -14.98
N THR A 441 -16.05 -26.73 -15.37
CA THR A 441 -16.38 -28.00 -16.08
C THR A 441 -15.64 -29.15 -15.43
N THR A 442 -16.21 -30.33 -15.53
CA THR A 442 -15.63 -31.59 -15.03
C THR A 442 -15.54 -32.70 -16.10
N ASP A 443 -15.87 -32.36 -17.34
CA ASP A 443 -15.86 -33.22 -18.52
C ASP A 443 -14.65 -33.02 -19.43
N GLY A 444 -13.71 -32.20 -19.01
CA GLY A 444 -12.51 -31.86 -19.78
C GLY A 444 -12.67 -30.70 -20.77
N SER A 445 -13.90 -30.21 -20.97
CA SER A 445 -14.13 -29.02 -21.81
C SER A 445 -13.55 -27.74 -21.16
N THR A 446 -13.24 -26.74 -21.97
CA THR A 446 -12.82 -25.43 -21.47
C THR A 446 -14.05 -24.65 -21.00
N PRO A 447 -14.11 -24.22 -19.73
CA PRO A 447 -15.25 -23.46 -19.21
C PRO A 447 -15.35 -22.09 -19.87
N ASP A 448 -16.61 -21.67 -20.12
CA ASP A 448 -16.98 -20.32 -20.55
C ASP A 448 -18.12 -19.79 -19.65
N ARG A 449 -18.67 -18.61 -19.94
CA ARG A 449 -19.78 -18.01 -19.17
C ARG A 449 -21.12 -18.76 -19.27
N ARG A 450 -21.21 -19.79 -20.10
CA ARG A 450 -22.37 -20.70 -20.23
C ARG A 450 -22.15 -21.97 -19.44
N SER A 451 -20.94 -22.20 -18.97
CA SER A 451 -20.58 -23.34 -18.14
C SER A 451 -21.26 -23.26 -16.78
N GLN A 452 -21.20 -24.35 -16.04
CA GLN A 452 -21.79 -24.42 -14.71
C GLN A 452 -21.18 -23.37 -13.78
N ILE A 453 -22.03 -22.57 -13.11
CA ILE A 453 -21.58 -21.60 -12.11
C ILE A 453 -21.43 -22.30 -10.75
N TYR A 454 -20.33 -22.02 -10.07
CA TYR A 454 -20.09 -22.50 -8.73
C TYR A 454 -20.87 -21.66 -7.71
N LEU A 455 -21.78 -22.31 -6.97
CA LEU A 455 -22.62 -21.67 -5.97
C LEU A 455 -22.33 -22.13 -4.54
N GLY A 456 -21.48 -23.13 -4.37
CA GLY A 456 -21.11 -23.71 -3.08
C GLY A 456 -20.41 -25.06 -3.24
N PRO A 457 -19.96 -25.69 -2.13
CA PRO A 457 -19.16 -26.89 -2.17
C PRO A 457 -19.82 -28.01 -3.01
N ILE A 458 -19.01 -28.69 -3.83
CA ILE A 458 -19.44 -29.77 -4.74
C ILE A 458 -18.73 -31.07 -4.39
N ASN A 459 -19.44 -32.20 -4.55
CA ASN A 459 -18.83 -33.51 -4.38
C ASN A 459 -18.30 -34.00 -5.72
N LEU A 460 -17.03 -34.32 -5.78
CA LEU A 460 -16.33 -34.82 -6.95
C LEU A 460 -15.64 -36.14 -6.64
N GLN A 461 -15.60 -37.03 -7.63
CA GLN A 461 -14.86 -38.29 -7.53
C GLN A 461 -13.35 -38.02 -7.56
N SER A 462 -12.58 -38.80 -6.82
CA SER A 462 -11.11 -38.82 -6.94
C SER A 462 -10.71 -39.14 -8.39
N GLY A 463 -9.73 -38.42 -8.91
CA GLY A 463 -9.34 -38.48 -10.31
C GLY A 463 -10.09 -37.52 -11.26
N THR A 464 -11.14 -36.83 -10.80
CA THR A 464 -11.82 -35.82 -11.62
C THR A 464 -10.89 -34.67 -11.98
N HIS A 465 -10.83 -34.32 -13.26
CA HIS A 465 -10.22 -33.10 -13.75
C HIS A 465 -11.25 -31.98 -13.74
N ILE A 466 -11.03 -30.97 -12.93
CA ILE A 466 -11.86 -29.77 -12.90
C ILE A 466 -11.13 -28.61 -13.57
N LYS A 467 -11.79 -27.95 -14.51
CA LYS A 467 -11.33 -26.69 -15.10
C LYS A 467 -12.18 -25.54 -14.63
N ILE A 468 -11.57 -24.40 -14.32
CA ILE A 468 -12.19 -23.25 -13.68
C ILE A 468 -11.85 -21.99 -14.41
N LEU A 469 -12.89 -21.19 -14.72
CA LEU A 469 -12.77 -19.85 -15.26
C LEU A 469 -13.29 -18.84 -14.22
N PRO A 470 -12.41 -18.09 -13.53
CA PRO A 470 -12.85 -16.98 -12.71
C PRO A 470 -13.22 -15.77 -13.58
N VAL A 471 -14.36 -15.16 -13.29
CA VAL A 471 -14.86 -13.96 -13.97
C VAL A 471 -15.09 -12.87 -12.93
N TYR A 472 -14.37 -11.77 -13.06
CA TYR A 472 -14.44 -10.64 -12.15
C TYR A 472 -15.01 -9.42 -12.85
N LYS A 473 -16.11 -8.83 -12.32
CA LYS A 473 -16.77 -7.62 -12.89
C LYS A 473 -16.95 -7.70 -14.41
N ASP A 474 -17.55 -8.81 -14.89
CA ASP A 474 -17.79 -9.09 -16.31
C ASP A 474 -16.55 -9.17 -17.21
N ARG A 475 -15.36 -9.17 -16.65
CA ARG A 475 -14.11 -9.47 -17.38
C ARG A 475 -13.71 -10.90 -17.13
N GLU A 476 -13.59 -11.68 -18.20
CA GLU A 476 -12.96 -12.98 -18.12
C GLU A 476 -11.49 -12.78 -17.73
N ARG A 477 -11.01 -13.63 -16.82
CA ARG A 477 -9.59 -13.73 -16.57
C ARG A 477 -8.98 -14.57 -17.67
N ASP A 478 -7.84 -14.16 -18.18
CA ASP A 478 -7.17 -14.80 -19.32
C ASP A 478 -6.70 -16.23 -19.04
N SER A 479 -6.86 -16.71 -17.81
CA SER A 479 -6.39 -18.02 -17.38
C SER A 479 -7.52 -18.93 -16.93
N VAL A 480 -7.62 -20.08 -17.58
CA VAL A 480 -8.39 -21.24 -17.08
C VAL A 480 -7.46 -22.05 -16.18
N TYR A 481 -7.91 -22.28 -14.94
CA TYR A 481 -7.17 -23.04 -13.95
C TYR A 481 -7.61 -24.50 -13.99
N GLU A 482 -6.66 -25.45 -13.99
CA GLU A 482 -6.93 -26.88 -14.04
C GLU A 482 -6.37 -27.59 -12.81
N PHE A 483 -7.19 -28.45 -12.22
CA PHE A 483 -6.84 -29.22 -11.03
C PHE A 483 -7.33 -30.66 -11.17
N VAL A 484 -6.58 -31.58 -10.57
CA VAL A 484 -6.96 -32.98 -10.44
C VAL A 484 -7.32 -33.25 -8.98
N ILE A 485 -8.52 -33.77 -8.74
CA ILE A 485 -8.99 -34.12 -7.39
C ILE A 485 -8.28 -35.42 -6.97
N LYS A 486 -7.50 -35.36 -5.89
CA LYS A 486 -6.71 -36.51 -5.39
C LYS A 486 -7.31 -37.07 -4.12
#